data_80f9a0139667bac6373ea5e4b204bc24
#
_entry.id   80f9a0139667bac6373ea5e4b204bc24
#
_cell.length_a   1.000
_cell.length_b   1.000
_cell.length_c   1.000
_cell.angle_alpha   90.00
_cell.angle_beta   90.00
_cell.angle_gamma   90.00
#
_symmetry.space_group_name_H-M   'P 1'
#
loop_
_entity.id
_entity.type
_entity.pdbx_description
1 polymer ?
#
loop_
_entity_poly.entity_id
_entity_poly.type
_entity_poly.pdbx_seq_one_letter_code
_entity_poly.pdbx_strand_id
1 'polypeptide(L)'
;EKRKRGVEGMPQVWLLASAQALCASGSFLVVLLGGILGAELAPVPGLSTLPLAAMVLGLAAGTVPAAFAMRRYGRRPAFLASALLAAVACCLAAAAIRAQAFWPFCASAFVLGANNAVVMQYRFAAAESVAPERAGQAIALVMVGALVAAVVGPEVGVRSAELLAGSRFAGSFLAAGALYLAALAVLSRLPRDRPAIVDGRGGGRPLAAIARQPEFVVAVLAGVVAYAVMSFIM
;
A
#
# COMPACT_ATOMS: atom_id res chain seq x y z
N GLU A 1 19.29 2.21 -29.44
CA GLU A 1 19.34 2.46 -27.97
C GLU A 1 17.95 2.42 -27.33
N LYS A 2 16.90 3.04 -27.93
CA LYS A 2 15.50 3.01 -27.44
C LYS A 2 14.92 1.58 -27.36
N ARG A 3 15.26 0.69 -28.30
CA ARG A 3 14.74 -0.69 -28.32
C ARG A 3 15.32 -1.57 -27.21
N LYS A 4 16.56 -1.32 -26.76
CA LYS A 4 17.20 -2.04 -25.64
C LYS A 4 16.56 -1.67 -24.29
N ARG A 5 16.26 -0.39 -24.04
CA ARG A 5 15.57 0.04 -22.81
C ARG A 5 14.18 -0.59 -22.63
N GLY A 6 13.49 -0.90 -23.73
CA GLY A 6 12.15 -1.49 -23.66
C GLY A 6 12.12 -2.97 -23.25
N VAL A 7 13.22 -3.71 -23.40
CA VAL A 7 13.33 -5.11 -22.96
C VAL A 7 13.93 -5.21 -21.56
N GLU A 8 14.83 -4.29 -21.22
CA GLU A 8 15.52 -4.28 -19.92
C GLU A 8 14.61 -3.90 -18.73
N GLY A 9 13.53 -3.15 -18.94
CA GLY A 9 12.58 -2.75 -17.88
C GLY A 9 11.54 -3.80 -17.50
N MET A 10 11.29 -4.79 -18.37
CA MET A 10 10.25 -5.80 -18.17
C MET A 10 10.45 -6.66 -16.89
N PRO A 11 11.66 -7.11 -16.53
CA PRO A 11 11.88 -7.81 -15.28
C PRO A 11 11.52 -6.97 -14.04
N GLN A 12 11.74 -5.65 -14.09
CA GLN A 12 11.36 -4.73 -13.00
C GLN A 12 9.85 -4.62 -12.86
N VAL A 13 9.11 -4.61 -13.97
CA VAL A 13 7.64 -4.59 -13.97
C VAL A 13 7.09 -5.85 -13.30
N TRP A 14 7.65 -7.03 -13.60
CA TRP A 14 7.26 -8.29 -12.96
C TRP A 14 7.55 -8.30 -11.45
N LEU A 15 8.69 -7.76 -11.02
CA LEU A 15 9.03 -7.62 -9.61
C LEU A 15 8.02 -6.69 -8.90
N LEU A 16 7.66 -5.57 -9.52
CA LEU A 16 6.67 -4.63 -8.97
C LEU A 16 5.26 -5.22 -8.96
N ALA A 17 4.86 -5.97 -9.99
CA ALA A 17 3.58 -6.68 -10.04
C ALA A 17 3.47 -7.75 -8.95
N SER A 18 4.53 -8.53 -8.74
CA SER A 18 4.59 -9.52 -7.66
C SER A 18 4.55 -8.86 -6.28
N ALA A 19 5.30 -7.77 -6.08
CA ALA A 19 5.26 -6.99 -4.84
C ALA A 19 3.87 -6.38 -4.61
N GLN A 20 3.21 -5.89 -5.67
CA GLN A 20 1.83 -5.40 -5.62
C GLN A 20 0.88 -6.50 -5.14
N ALA A 21 0.96 -7.70 -5.72
CA ALA A 21 0.13 -8.82 -5.32
C ALA A 21 0.30 -9.17 -3.84
N LEU A 22 1.54 -9.26 -3.37
CA LEU A 22 1.85 -9.61 -1.98
C LEU A 22 1.39 -8.52 -0.99
N CYS A 23 1.72 -7.24 -1.25
CA CYS A 23 1.36 -6.13 -0.38
C CYS A 23 -0.16 -5.88 -0.36
N ALA A 24 -0.82 -5.92 -1.52
CA ALA A 24 -2.26 -5.72 -1.61
C ALA A 24 -3.04 -6.85 -0.92
N SER A 25 -2.54 -8.10 -0.95
CA SER A 25 -3.14 -9.22 -0.21
C SER A 25 -3.24 -8.93 1.28
N GLY A 26 -2.19 -8.36 1.88
CA GLY A 26 -2.21 -7.91 3.27
C GLY A 26 -3.25 -6.81 3.52
N SER A 27 -3.37 -5.85 2.62
CA SER A 27 -4.35 -4.76 2.72
C SER A 27 -5.79 -5.26 2.62
N PHE A 28 -6.10 -6.16 1.70
CA PHE A 28 -7.44 -6.77 1.58
C PHE A 28 -7.82 -7.59 2.81
N LEU A 29 -6.85 -8.31 3.39
CA LEU A 29 -7.06 -9.05 4.64
C LEU A 29 -7.42 -8.10 5.79
N VAL A 30 -6.70 -6.97 5.92
CA VAL A 30 -7.01 -5.97 6.95
C VAL A 30 -8.39 -5.37 6.78
N VAL A 31 -8.82 -5.09 5.54
CA VAL A 31 -10.17 -4.59 5.25
C VAL A 31 -11.22 -5.62 5.64
N LEU A 32 -11.02 -6.89 5.26
CA LEU A 32 -11.95 -7.98 5.57
C LEU A 32 -12.09 -8.20 7.08
N LEU A 33 -10.99 -8.30 7.80
CA LEU A 33 -10.99 -8.63 9.22
C LEU A 33 -11.13 -7.39 10.13
N GLY A 34 -10.78 -6.20 9.62
CA GLY A 34 -10.80 -4.97 10.39
C GLY A 34 -12.19 -4.58 10.91
N GLY A 35 -13.23 -4.86 10.13
CA GLY A 35 -14.62 -4.65 10.57
C GLY A 35 -15.04 -5.63 11.68
N ILE A 36 -14.70 -6.91 11.52
CA ILE A 36 -15.02 -7.97 12.49
C ILE A 36 -14.29 -7.71 13.82
N LEU A 37 -12.98 -7.54 13.75
CA LEU A 37 -12.14 -7.27 14.91
C LEU A 37 -12.42 -5.90 15.54
N GLY A 38 -12.80 -4.91 14.72
CA GLY A 38 -13.25 -3.63 15.21
C GLY A 38 -14.49 -3.75 16.09
N ALA A 39 -15.46 -4.59 15.70
CA ALA A 39 -16.65 -4.85 16.51
C ALA A 39 -16.34 -5.67 17.76
N GLU A 40 -15.42 -6.64 17.68
CA GLU A 40 -15.03 -7.51 18.81
C GLU A 40 -14.19 -6.78 19.87
N LEU A 41 -13.27 -5.91 19.44
CA LEU A 41 -12.29 -5.26 20.31
C LEU A 41 -12.74 -3.86 20.81
N ALA A 42 -13.74 -3.25 20.16
CA ALA A 42 -14.15 -1.89 20.49
C ALA A 42 -14.73 -1.78 21.91
N PRO A 43 -14.26 -0.81 22.71
CA PRO A 43 -14.78 -0.60 24.06
C PRO A 43 -16.24 -0.10 24.05
N VAL A 44 -16.68 0.53 22.97
CA VAL A 44 -18.06 0.96 22.73
C VAL A 44 -18.46 0.69 21.28
N PRO A 45 -19.73 0.34 21.01
CA PRO A 45 -20.18 -0.02 19.65
C PRO A 45 -19.92 1.05 18.59
N GLY A 46 -19.94 2.34 18.97
CA GLY A 46 -19.68 3.45 18.05
C GLY A 46 -18.24 3.53 17.52
N LEU A 47 -17.29 2.79 18.11
CA LEU A 47 -15.90 2.76 17.67
C LEU A 47 -15.56 1.53 16.80
N SER A 48 -16.53 0.66 16.50
CA SER A 48 -16.30 -0.58 15.74
C SER A 48 -15.68 -0.36 14.36
N THR A 49 -15.96 0.75 13.71
CA THR A 49 -15.43 1.11 12.38
C THR A 49 -14.10 1.89 12.45
N LEU A 50 -13.64 2.26 13.65
CA LEU A 50 -12.44 3.08 13.82
C LEU A 50 -11.16 2.45 13.22
N PRO A 51 -10.91 1.13 13.27
CA PRO A 51 -9.75 0.53 12.62
C PRO A 51 -9.73 0.77 11.10
N LEU A 52 -10.89 0.68 10.43
CA LEU A 52 -11.02 0.97 9.00
C LEU A 52 -10.83 2.46 8.72
N ALA A 53 -11.41 3.33 9.54
CA ALA A 53 -11.20 4.77 9.43
C ALA A 53 -9.72 5.14 9.66
N ALA A 54 -9.05 4.52 10.63
CA ALA A 54 -7.63 4.70 10.88
C ALA A 54 -6.78 4.29 9.67
N MET A 55 -7.14 3.20 8.98
CA MET A 55 -6.46 2.77 7.75
C MET A 55 -6.62 3.81 6.63
N VAL A 56 -7.81 4.38 6.44
CA VAL A 56 -8.05 5.44 5.44
C VAL A 56 -7.28 6.71 5.80
N LEU A 57 -7.27 7.10 7.07
CA LEU A 57 -6.48 8.23 7.56
C LEU A 57 -4.98 7.98 7.36
N GLY A 58 -4.53 6.77 7.62
CA GLY A 58 -3.14 6.35 7.36
C GLY A 58 -2.74 6.48 5.90
N LEU A 59 -3.62 6.04 4.98
CA LEU A 59 -3.43 6.20 3.54
C LEU A 59 -3.28 7.68 3.15
N ALA A 60 -4.19 8.52 3.63
CA ALA A 60 -4.15 9.96 3.36
C ALA A 60 -2.88 10.61 3.93
N ALA A 61 -2.60 10.37 5.22
CA ALA A 61 -1.43 10.92 5.91
C ALA A 61 -0.11 10.40 5.36
N GLY A 62 -0.06 9.14 4.88
CA GLY A 62 1.12 8.50 4.32
C GLY A 62 1.50 9.00 2.94
N THR A 63 0.58 9.60 2.18
CA THR A 63 0.81 9.99 0.77
C THR A 63 1.93 11.02 0.64
N VAL A 64 1.93 12.07 1.45
CA VAL A 64 2.95 13.14 1.40
C VAL A 64 4.32 12.66 1.90
N PRO A 65 4.43 12.02 3.07
CA PRO A 65 5.70 11.46 3.54
C PRO A 65 6.29 10.42 2.59
N ALA A 66 5.45 9.56 1.98
CA ALA A 66 5.88 8.58 1.00
C ALA A 66 6.54 9.25 -0.22
N ALA A 67 5.88 10.27 -0.79
CA ALA A 67 6.42 11.02 -1.92
C ALA A 67 7.74 11.71 -1.55
N PHE A 68 7.84 12.29 -0.37
CA PHE A 68 9.05 12.95 0.13
C PHE A 68 10.19 11.95 0.36
N ALA A 69 9.92 10.80 0.97
CA ALA A 69 10.89 9.73 1.17
C ALA A 69 11.44 9.21 -0.16
N MET A 70 10.57 9.00 -1.17
CA MET A 70 10.99 8.57 -2.50
C MET A 70 11.87 9.61 -3.21
N ARG A 71 11.57 10.90 -3.05
CA ARG A 71 12.41 11.98 -3.60
C ARG A 71 13.78 12.05 -2.93
N ARG A 72 13.83 11.89 -1.60
CA ARG A 72 15.06 12.06 -0.82
C ARG A 72 15.98 10.85 -0.86
N TYR A 73 15.43 9.65 -0.73
CA TYR A 73 16.19 8.41 -0.57
C TYR A 73 16.14 7.52 -1.82
N GLY A 74 15.26 7.84 -2.78
CA GLY A 74 14.97 6.98 -3.94
C GLY A 74 13.81 6.02 -3.67
N ARG A 75 13.29 5.40 -4.73
CA ARG A 75 12.10 4.52 -4.66
C ARG A 75 12.37 3.23 -3.93
N ARG A 76 13.48 2.55 -4.27
CA ARG A 76 13.81 1.25 -3.67
C ARG A 76 13.89 1.29 -2.14
N PRO A 77 14.69 2.16 -1.49
CA PRO A 77 14.75 2.19 -0.03
C PRO A 77 13.41 2.59 0.60
N ALA A 78 12.64 3.48 -0.03
CA ALA A 78 11.30 3.84 0.46
C ALA A 78 10.34 2.64 0.42
N PHE A 79 10.36 1.83 -0.65
CA PHE A 79 9.56 0.62 -0.78
C PHE A 79 9.97 -0.44 0.25
N LEU A 80 11.27 -0.65 0.46
CA LEU A 80 11.78 -1.61 1.44
C LEU A 80 11.39 -1.20 2.87
N ALA A 81 11.60 0.07 3.23
CA ALA A 81 11.24 0.59 4.54
C ALA A 81 9.74 0.47 4.82
N SER A 82 8.90 0.77 3.82
CA SER A 82 7.46 0.66 3.91
C SER A 82 7.01 -0.80 4.11
N ALA A 83 7.55 -1.75 3.34
CA ALA A 83 7.21 -3.16 3.48
C ALA A 83 7.65 -3.72 4.84
N LEU A 84 8.81 -3.33 5.34
CA LEU A 84 9.29 -3.71 6.68
C LEU A 84 8.38 -3.14 7.78
N LEU A 85 8.01 -1.85 7.66
CA LEU A 85 7.12 -1.20 8.61
C LEU A 85 5.73 -1.87 8.62
N ALA A 86 5.22 -2.27 7.46
CA ALA A 86 3.97 -3.03 7.35
C ALA A 86 4.07 -4.41 8.00
N ALA A 87 5.18 -5.13 7.83
CA ALA A 87 5.40 -6.42 8.50
C ALA A 87 5.41 -6.26 10.03
N VAL A 88 6.08 -5.23 10.54
CA VAL A 88 6.09 -4.90 11.99
C VAL A 88 4.68 -4.53 12.46
N ALA A 89 3.93 -3.74 11.68
CA ALA A 89 2.55 -3.40 12.01
C ALA A 89 1.64 -4.64 12.07
N CYS A 90 1.84 -5.62 11.20
CA CYS A 90 1.12 -6.89 11.26
C CYS A 90 1.45 -7.68 12.54
N CYS A 91 2.70 -7.72 12.98
CA CYS A 91 3.08 -8.33 14.25
C CYS A 91 2.43 -7.60 15.43
N LEU A 92 2.42 -6.26 15.40
CA LEU A 92 1.74 -5.45 16.42
C LEU A 92 0.24 -5.71 16.44
N ALA A 93 -0.40 -5.82 15.27
CA ALA A 93 -1.82 -6.16 15.16
C ALA A 93 -2.12 -7.54 15.76
N ALA A 94 -1.31 -8.55 15.46
CA ALA A 94 -1.45 -9.90 16.03
C ALA A 94 -1.28 -9.90 17.56
N ALA A 95 -0.32 -9.14 18.07
CA ALA A 95 -0.13 -8.96 19.52
C ALA A 95 -1.31 -8.23 20.18
N ALA A 96 -1.83 -7.18 19.52
CA ALA A 96 -2.98 -6.41 19.98
C ALA A 96 -4.25 -7.27 20.06
N ILE A 97 -4.49 -8.13 19.06
CA ILE A 97 -5.63 -9.08 19.06
C ILE A 97 -5.51 -10.04 20.23
N ARG A 98 -4.32 -10.61 20.47
CA ARG A 98 -4.10 -11.51 21.61
C ARG A 98 -4.28 -10.84 22.97
N ALA A 99 -3.86 -9.57 23.07
CA ALA A 99 -4.00 -8.77 24.28
C ALA A 99 -5.38 -8.12 24.42
N GLN A 100 -6.31 -8.35 23.49
CA GLN A 100 -7.62 -7.68 23.44
C GLN A 100 -7.51 -6.15 23.51
N ALA A 101 -6.47 -5.60 22.89
CA ALA A 101 -6.11 -4.18 22.99
C ALA A 101 -6.54 -3.42 21.70
N PHE A 102 -7.61 -2.65 21.81
CA PHE A 102 -8.22 -1.92 20.70
C PHE A 102 -7.30 -0.85 20.09
N TRP A 103 -6.67 -0.01 20.91
CA TRP A 103 -5.88 1.13 20.44
C TRP A 103 -4.60 0.73 19.67
N PRO A 104 -3.81 -0.26 20.11
CA PRO A 104 -2.69 -0.76 19.33
C PRO A 104 -3.12 -1.39 18.00
N PHE A 105 -4.31 -2.02 17.96
CA PHE A 105 -4.88 -2.53 16.73
C PHE A 105 -5.21 -1.40 15.73
N CYS A 106 -5.84 -0.30 16.20
CA CYS A 106 -6.09 0.89 15.37
C CYS A 106 -4.79 1.54 14.88
N ALA A 107 -3.76 1.62 15.74
CA ALA A 107 -2.45 2.12 15.33
C ALA A 107 -1.80 1.27 14.24
N SER A 108 -1.91 -0.05 14.34
CA SER A 108 -1.45 -0.99 13.30
C SER A 108 -2.19 -0.77 11.98
N ALA A 109 -3.52 -0.62 12.03
CA ALA A 109 -4.34 -0.34 10.86
C ALA A 109 -3.93 0.98 10.18
N PHE A 110 -3.64 2.02 10.96
CA PHE A 110 -3.13 3.30 10.46
C PHE A 110 -1.81 3.14 9.71
N VAL A 111 -0.85 2.40 10.27
CA VAL A 111 0.45 2.14 9.64
C VAL A 111 0.30 1.33 8.35
N LEU A 112 -0.59 0.34 8.33
CA LEU A 112 -0.90 -0.45 7.14
C LEU A 112 -1.57 0.41 6.05
N GLY A 113 -2.41 1.37 6.45
CA GLY A 113 -2.93 2.39 5.55
C GLY A 113 -1.84 3.26 4.94
N ALA A 114 -0.89 3.74 5.74
CA ALA A 114 0.24 4.53 5.25
C ALA A 114 1.14 3.73 4.29
N ASN A 115 1.33 2.43 4.55
CA ASN A 115 2.01 1.54 3.60
C ASN A 115 1.26 1.45 2.26
N ASN A 116 -0.07 1.42 2.27
CA ASN A 116 -0.87 1.35 1.05
C ASN A 116 -0.64 2.58 0.14
N ALA A 117 -0.36 3.76 0.70
CA ALA A 117 0.03 4.94 -0.06
C ALA A 117 1.33 4.72 -0.86
N VAL A 118 2.28 3.96 -0.31
CA VAL A 118 3.52 3.58 -0.99
C VAL A 118 3.27 2.52 -2.06
N VAL A 119 2.44 1.52 -1.76
CA VAL A 119 2.07 0.44 -2.70
C VAL A 119 1.41 1.01 -3.95
N MET A 120 0.57 2.03 -3.83
CA MET A 120 -0.04 2.72 -4.97
C MET A 120 0.98 3.37 -5.91
N GLN A 121 2.22 3.60 -5.49
CA GLN A 121 3.28 4.16 -6.33
C GLN A 121 3.96 3.12 -7.23
N TYR A 122 3.75 1.80 -6.99
CA TYR A 122 4.40 0.75 -7.80
C TYR A 122 4.02 0.82 -9.27
N ARG A 123 2.76 1.17 -9.59
CA ARG A 123 2.30 1.37 -10.98
C ARG A 123 3.05 2.48 -11.70
N PHE A 124 3.36 3.57 -11.02
CA PHE A 124 4.13 4.69 -11.61
C PHE A 124 5.60 4.31 -11.75
N ALA A 125 6.18 3.60 -10.78
CA ALA A 125 7.53 3.05 -10.88
C ALA A 125 7.67 2.08 -12.05
N ALA A 126 6.66 1.24 -12.28
CA ALA A 126 6.61 0.33 -13.43
C ALA A 126 6.52 1.08 -14.77
N ALA A 127 5.66 2.09 -14.86
CA ALA A 127 5.51 2.90 -16.07
C ALA A 127 6.82 3.60 -16.47
N GLU A 128 7.57 4.12 -15.49
CA GLU A 128 8.84 4.81 -15.74
C GLU A 128 10.01 3.86 -16.04
N SER A 129 9.88 2.55 -15.70
CA SER A 129 10.91 1.55 -15.97
C SER A 129 10.95 1.06 -17.41
N VAL A 130 9.93 1.37 -18.23
CA VAL A 130 9.78 0.95 -19.61
C VAL A 130 9.71 2.13 -20.57
N ALA A 131 9.77 1.85 -21.87
CA ALA A 131 9.58 2.87 -22.89
C ALA A 131 8.14 3.44 -22.84
N PRO A 132 7.91 4.74 -23.16
CA PRO A 132 6.60 5.40 -23.05
C PRO A 132 5.46 4.65 -23.77
N GLU A 133 5.76 3.99 -24.88
CA GLU A 133 4.79 3.23 -25.68
C GLU A 133 4.27 1.99 -24.93
N ARG A 134 5.02 1.50 -23.93
CA ARG A 134 4.69 0.33 -23.10
C ARG A 134 4.25 0.67 -21.69
N ALA A 135 4.23 1.95 -21.33
CA ALA A 135 3.87 2.38 -19.98
C ALA A 135 2.47 1.90 -19.57
N GLY A 136 1.49 1.93 -20.49
CA GLY A 136 0.15 1.39 -20.25
C GLY A 136 0.14 -0.11 -19.95
N GLN A 137 0.96 -0.90 -20.67
CA GLN A 137 1.08 -2.34 -20.43
C GLN A 137 1.73 -2.63 -19.06
N ALA A 138 2.73 -1.85 -18.67
CA ALA A 138 3.39 -1.99 -17.38
C ALA A 138 2.43 -1.67 -16.21
N ILE A 139 1.64 -0.60 -16.33
CA ILE A 139 0.59 -0.26 -15.35
C ILE A 139 -0.44 -1.40 -15.27
N ALA A 140 -0.94 -1.87 -16.41
CA ALA A 140 -1.92 -2.95 -16.46
C ALA A 140 -1.40 -4.22 -15.78
N LEU A 141 -0.14 -4.60 -16.00
CA LEU A 141 0.46 -5.78 -15.38
C LEU A 141 0.54 -5.66 -13.85
N VAL A 142 0.91 -4.48 -13.33
CA VAL A 142 0.90 -4.22 -11.89
C VAL A 142 -0.53 -4.28 -11.32
N MET A 143 -1.52 -3.78 -12.06
CA MET A 143 -2.93 -3.85 -11.64
C MET A 143 -3.47 -5.29 -11.63
N VAL A 144 -3.00 -6.17 -12.51
CA VAL A 144 -3.29 -7.62 -12.44
C VAL A 144 -2.80 -8.20 -11.10
N GLY A 145 -1.65 -7.75 -10.58
CA GLY A 145 -1.18 -8.12 -9.25
C GLY A 145 -2.20 -7.78 -8.15
N ALA A 146 -2.90 -6.65 -8.26
CA ALA A 146 -3.96 -6.29 -7.32
C ALA A 146 -5.20 -7.20 -7.43
N LEU A 147 -5.55 -7.67 -8.64
CA LEU A 147 -6.62 -8.65 -8.84
C LEU A 147 -6.28 -10.01 -8.19
N VAL A 148 -5.05 -10.47 -8.36
CA VAL A 148 -4.56 -11.68 -7.67
C VAL A 148 -4.67 -11.51 -6.16
N ALA A 149 -4.30 -10.35 -5.64
CA ALA A 149 -4.37 -10.03 -4.22
C ALA A 149 -5.80 -10.06 -3.67
N ALA A 150 -6.79 -9.66 -4.45
CA ALA A 150 -8.20 -9.67 -4.04
C ALA A 150 -8.72 -11.09 -3.76
N VAL A 151 -8.13 -12.10 -4.39
CA VAL A 151 -8.45 -13.51 -4.14
C VAL A 151 -7.53 -14.09 -3.06
N VAL A 152 -6.22 -13.88 -3.18
CA VAL A 152 -5.22 -14.45 -2.28
C VAL A 152 -5.32 -13.89 -0.86
N GLY A 153 -5.60 -12.59 -0.71
CA GLY A 153 -5.67 -11.94 0.59
C GLY A 153 -6.72 -12.56 1.52
N PRO A 154 -8.01 -12.58 1.13
CA PRO A 154 -9.07 -13.21 1.92
C PRO A 154 -8.80 -14.70 2.19
N GLU A 155 -8.33 -15.44 1.19
CA GLU A 155 -8.05 -16.89 1.31
C GLU A 155 -6.95 -17.18 2.33
N VAL A 156 -5.85 -16.43 2.27
CA VAL A 156 -4.78 -16.51 3.28
C VAL A 156 -5.33 -16.12 4.66
N GLY A 157 -6.16 -15.06 4.73
CA GLY A 157 -6.76 -14.60 5.97
C GLY A 157 -7.61 -15.65 6.66
N VAL A 158 -8.48 -16.32 5.90
CA VAL A 158 -9.38 -17.36 6.43
C VAL A 158 -8.60 -18.61 6.83
N ARG A 159 -7.71 -19.12 5.97
CA ARG A 159 -6.94 -20.34 6.25
C ARG A 159 -5.96 -20.20 7.41
N SER A 160 -5.48 -19.00 7.66
CA SER A 160 -4.54 -18.72 8.74
C SER A 160 -5.21 -18.25 10.04
N ALA A 161 -6.55 -18.12 10.05
CA ALA A 161 -7.28 -17.59 11.21
C ALA A 161 -7.07 -18.41 12.49
N GLU A 162 -6.94 -19.74 12.36
CA GLU A 162 -6.84 -20.68 13.47
C GLU A 162 -5.40 -21.17 13.74
N LEU A 163 -4.40 -20.63 13.04
CA LEU A 163 -2.99 -21.03 13.22
C LEU A 163 -2.46 -20.80 14.64
N LEU A 164 -3.05 -19.88 15.39
CA LEU A 164 -2.67 -19.60 16.77
C LEU A 164 -3.79 -20.03 17.72
N ALA A 165 -3.51 -21.03 18.55
CA ALA A 165 -4.41 -21.43 19.62
C ALA A 165 -4.69 -20.25 20.57
N GLY A 166 -5.96 -20.05 20.90
CA GLY A 166 -6.40 -19.04 21.88
C GLY A 166 -6.64 -17.63 21.35
N SER A 167 -6.42 -17.37 20.03
CA SER A 167 -6.80 -16.07 19.44
C SER A 167 -7.14 -16.20 17.97
N ARG A 168 -8.44 -16.13 17.69
CA ARG A 168 -8.96 -16.12 16.32
C ARG A 168 -8.41 -14.92 15.57
N PHE A 169 -7.97 -15.11 14.34
CA PHE A 169 -7.43 -14.08 13.44
C PHE A 169 -6.03 -13.49 13.75
N ALA A 170 -5.43 -13.73 14.93
CA ALA A 170 -4.04 -13.30 15.14
C ALA A 170 -3.08 -13.99 14.16
N GLY A 171 -3.32 -15.25 13.82
CA GLY A 171 -2.61 -15.98 12.78
C GLY A 171 -2.72 -15.33 11.40
N SER A 172 -3.88 -14.78 11.06
CA SER A 172 -4.10 -14.07 9.78
C SER A 172 -3.19 -12.86 9.64
N PHE A 173 -3.02 -12.08 10.69
CA PHE A 173 -2.10 -10.93 10.67
C PHE A 173 -0.64 -11.35 10.61
N LEU A 174 -0.25 -12.45 11.24
CA LEU A 174 1.11 -12.99 11.06
C LEU A 174 1.35 -13.48 9.64
N ALA A 175 0.37 -14.14 9.03
CA ALA A 175 0.43 -14.53 7.62
C ALA A 175 0.53 -13.32 6.70
N ALA A 176 -0.21 -12.24 6.96
CA ALA A 176 -0.05 -10.97 6.26
C ALA A 176 1.37 -10.39 6.44
N GLY A 177 1.92 -10.44 7.65
CA GLY A 177 3.30 -10.06 7.93
C GLY A 177 4.31 -10.85 7.08
N ALA A 178 4.11 -12.16 6.94
CA ALA A 178 4.92 -13.00 6.08
C ALA A 178 4.82 -12.60 4.59
N LEU A 179 3.63 -12.21 4.11
CA LEU A 179 3.46 -11.67 2.75
C LEU A 179 4.24 -10.36 2.55
N TYR A 180 4.25 -9.45 3.55
CA TYR A 180 5.04 -8.23 3.48
C TYR A 180 6.55 -8.52 3.52
N LEU A 181 7.01 -9.52 4.28
CA LEU A 181 8.41 -9.96 4.26
C LEU A 181 8.79 -10.61 2.92
N ALA A 182 7.89 -11.38 2.31
CA ALA A 182 8.07 -11.89 0.95
C ALA A 182 8.15 -10.74 -0.06
N ALA A 183 7.28 -9.72 0.06
CA ALA A 183 7.34 -8.52 -0.76
C ALA A 183 8.68 -7.76 -0.56
N LEU A 184 9.17 -7.66 0.67
CA LEU A 184 10.48 -7.09 0.99
C LEU A 184 11.60 -7.82 0.24
N ALA A 185 11.58 -9.17 0.23
CA ALA A 185 12.55 -9.99 -0.49
C ALA A 185 12.49 -9.76 -2.00
N VAL A 186 11.30 -9.64 -2.58
CA VAL A 186 11.10 -9.32 -4.00
C VAL A 186 11.61 -7.92 -4.32
N LEU A 187 11.22 -6.91 -3.53
CA LEU A 187 11.62 -5.51 -3.70
C LEU A 187 13.14 -5.30 -3.51
N SER A 188 13.79 -6.15 -2.72
CA SER A 188 15.25 -6.10 -2.55
C SER A 188 16.03 -6.39 -3.84
N ARG A 189 15.39 -7.05 -4.81
CA ARG A 189 15.97 -7.35 -6.13
C ARG A 189 15.79 -6.21 -7.14
N LEU A 190 15.05 -5.15 -6.79
CA LEU A 190 14.95 -3.96 -7.63
C LEU A 190 16.34 -3.30 -7.77
N PRO A 191 16.68 -2.79 -8.97
CA PRO A 191 17.90 -2.01 -9.15
C PRO A 191 17.91 -0.80 -8.18
N ARG A 192 19.10 -0.38 -7.81
CA ARG A 192 19.26 0.86 -7.04
C ARG A 192 19.07 2.05 -7.98
N ASP A 193 17.92 2.68 -7.89
CA ASP A 193 17.72 3.98 -8.52
C ASP A 193 18.64 5.00 -7.84
N ARG A 194 19.38 5.75 -8.63
CA ARG A 194 20.02 6.94 -8.11
C ARG A 194 18.92 7.91 -7.71
N PRO A 195 18.97 8.49 -6.49
CA PRO A 195 18.05 9.58 -6.15
C PRO A 195 18.11 10.59 -7.27
N ALA A 196 16.96 11.02 -7.77
CA ALA A 196 16.93 12.12 -8.71
C ALA A 196 17.62 13.30 -7.99
N ILE A 197 18.83 13.64 -8.44
CA ILE A 197 19.50 14.86 -7.99
C ILE A 197 18.56 15.95 -8.47
N VAL A 198 17.75 16.45 -7.56
CA VAL A 198 16.98 17.66 -7.81
C VAL A 198 18.03 18.76 -7.82
N ASP A 199 18.57 19.05 -9.03
CA ASP A 199 19.28 20.30 -9.24
C ASP A 199 18.35 21.38 -8.73
N GLY A 200 18.76 22.02 -7.62
CA GLY A 200 17.96 23.04 -6.93
C GLY A 200 17.66 24.27 -7.77
N ARG A 201 17.95 24.23 -9.08
CA ARG A 201 17.68 25.25 -10.08
C ARG A 201 16.40 25.03 -10.91
N GLY A 202 15.79 23.84 -10.85
CA GLY A 202 14.47 23.61 -11.42
C GLY A 202 13.40 23.86 -10.37
N GLY A 203 13.06 25.12 -10.11
CA GLY A 203 11.96 25.51 -9.24
C GLY A 203 10.69 24.78 -9.66
N GLY A 204 10.31 23.72 -8.91
CA GLY A 204 9.00 23.10 -9.09
C GLY A 204 7.94 24.19 -8.99
N ARG A 205 6.92 24.15 -9.86
CA ARG A 205 5.81 25.10 -9.79
C ARG A 205 5.27 25.16 -8.36
N PRO A 206 5.08 26.35 -7.78
CA PRO A 206 4.54 26.48 -6.44
C PRO A 206 3.19 25.77 -6.36
N LEU A 207 2.96 25.01 -5.28
CA LEU A 207 1.72 24.24 -5.08
C LEU A 207 0.46 25.08 -5.27
N ALA A 208 0.51 26.35 -4.86
CA ALA A 208 -0.58 27.30 -5.06
C ALA A 208 -0.90 27.57 -6.54
N ALA A 209 0.10 27.55 -7.43
CA ALA A 209 -0.12 27.70 -8.87
C ALA A 209 -0.73 26.45 -9.50
N ILE A 210 -0.39 25.25 -8.97
CA ILE A 210 -0.98 23.98 -9.42
C ILE A 210 -2.44 23.87 -8.92
N ALA A 211 -2.68 24.22 -7.65
CA ALA A 211 -4.01 24.13 -7.04
C ALA A 211 -5.04 25.07 -7.68
N ARG A 212 -4.60 26.14 -8.36
CA ARG A 212 -5.46 27.09 -9.08
C ARG A 212 -5.76 26.68 -10.52
N GLN A 213 -5.17 25.59 -11.02
CA GLN A 213 -5.46 25.11 -12.39
C GLN A 213 -6.85 24.46 -12.40
N PRO A 214 -7.76 24.87 -13.31
CA PRO A 214 -9.11 24.32 -13.36
C PRO A 214 -9.11 22.81 -13.61
N GLU A 215 -8.19 22.31 -14.43
CA GLU A 215 -8.04 20.87 -14.67
C GLU A 215 -7.69 20.11 -13.40
N PHE A 216 -6.83 20.67 -12.54
CA PHE A 216 -6.47 20.06 -11.26
C PHE A 216 -7.67 20.02 -10.30
N VAL A 217 -8.41 21.11 -10.20
CA VAL A 217 -9.62 21.20 -9.35
C VAL A 217 -10.68 20.20 -9.82
N VAL A 218 -10.93 20.11 -11.13
CA VAL A 218 -11.87 19.14 -11.70
C VAL A 218 -11.42 17.69 -11.43
N ALA A 219 -10.13 17.40 -11.62
CA ALA A 219 -9.59 16.05 -11.34
C ALA A 219 -9.72 15.67 -9.86
N VAL A 220 -9.45 16.61 -8.94
CA VAL A 220 -9.62 16.39 -7.50
C VAL A 220 -11.08 16.16 -7.13
N LEU A 221 -11.99 17.01 -7.63
CA LEU A 221 -13.43 16.86 -7.37
C LEU A 221 -13.97 15.54 -7.93
N ALA A 222 -13.59 15.19 -9.15
CA ALA A 222 -13.98 13.90 -9.75
C ALA A 222 -13.47 12.72 -8.93
N GLY A 223 -12.22 12.77 -8.44
CA GLY A 223 -11.65 11.75 -7.57
C GLY A 223 -12.37 11.63 -6.22
N VAL A 224 -12.70 12.77 -5.59
CA VAL A 224 -13.45 12.79 -4.32
C VAL A 224 -14.85 12.20 -4.51
N VAL A 225 -15.57 12.60 -5.57
CA VAL A 225 -16.92 12.07 -5.86
C VAL A 225 -16.87 10.59 -6.15
N ALA A 226 -15.94 10.13 -7.00
CA ALA A 226 -15.79 8.71 -7.33
C ALA A 226 -15.48 7.87 -6.07
N TYR A 227 -14.60 8.34 -5.19
CA TYR A 227 -14.25 7.65 -3.95
C TYR A 227 -15.41 7.65 -2.95
N ALA A 228 -16.14 8.77 -2.83
CA ALA A 228 -17.30 8.87 -1.97
C ALA A 228 -18.42 7.92 -2.42
N VAL A 229 -18.71 7.86 -3.72
CA VAL A 229 -19.71 6.92 -4.29
C VAL A 229 -19.29 5.48 -4.05
N MET A 230 -18.02 5.15 -4.29
CA MET A 230 -17.49 3.80 -4.05
C MET A 230 -17.62 3.41 -2.57
N SER A 231 -17.28 4.32 -1.66
CA SER A 231 -17.38 4.08 -0.21
C SER A 231 -18.82 3.97 0.29
N PHE A 232 -19.77 4.63 -0.39
CA PHE A 232 -21.19 4.57 -0.03
C PHE A 232 -21.84 3.26 -0.48
N ILE A 233 -21.36 2.68 -1.60
CA ILE A 233 -21.90 1.42 -2.15
C ILE A 233 -21.32 0.20 -1.42
N MET A 234 -20.13 0.33 -0.79
CA MET A 234 -19.43 -0.75 -0.08
C MET A 234 -19.97 -0.95 1.33
#